data_73b2210cbdeaca3b9ea40af5f6266e91
#
_entry.id   73b2210cbdeaca3b9ea40af5f6266e91
#
_cell.length_a   1.000
_cell.length_b   1.000
_cell.length_c   1.000
_cell.angle_alpha   90.00
_cell.angle_beta   90.00
_cell.angle_gamma   90.00
#
_symmetry.space_group_name_H-M   'P 1'
#
loop_
_entity.id
_entity.type
_entity.pdbx_description
1 polymer ?
#
loop_
_entity_poly.entity_id
_entity_poly.type
_entity_poly.pdbx_seq_one_letter_code
_entity_poly.pdbx_strand_id
1 'polypeptide(L)'
;MFERDIYNQLQKWAERTGRKPLVLRGARQVGKTTLVNEFARNFENYLHLNLEREEDARLFQSTDKVQEIMKIACFQKNILLREGRTLLFIDEIQNVPKAVALLRYFYEDMPDLYVIAAGSRLQSLLKERISFPVGRVEYMQLSPCTCLLYTSDAADDLIGV
;
A
#
# COMPACT_ATOMS: atom_id res chain seq x y z
N MET A 1 5.78 -16.99 4.72
CA MET A 1 5.35 -16.64 6.07
C MET A 1 6.06 -15.39 6.55
N PHE A 2 5.34 -14.51 7.18
CA PHE A 2 5.87 -13.24 7.63
C PHE A 2 6.09 -13.22 9.13
N GLU A 3 7.01 -12.37 9.56
CA GLU A 3 7.21 -12.20 10.99
C GLU A 3 5.93 -11.70 11.62
N ARG A 4 5.65 -12.24 12.78
CA ARG A 4 4.50 -11.80 13.55
C ARG A 4 4.59 -10.30 13.85
N ASP A 5 5.79 -9.81 14.01
CA ASP A 5 6.02 -8.41 14.33
C ASP A 5 5.54 -7.46 13.21
N ILE A 6 5.81 -7.83 11.96
CA ILE A 6 5.37 -7.03 10.82
C ILE A 6 3.85 -7.00 10.74
N TYR A 7 3.23 -8.16 10.95
CA TYR A 7 1.78 -8.23 10.92
C TYR A 7 1.17 -7.42 12.07
N ASN A 8 1.80 -7.49 13.25
CA ASN A 8 1.33 -6.72 14.38
C ASN A 8 1.45 -5.21 14.14
N GLN A 9 2.49 -4.78 13.42
CA GLN A 9 2.63 -3.38 13.08
C GLN A 9 1.50 -2.92 12.16
N LEU A 10 1.09 -3.78 11.23
CA LEU A 10 -0.04 -3.47 10.36
C LEU A 10 -1.32 -3.34 11.17
N GLN A 11 -1.52 -4.23 12.12
CA GLN A 11 -2.70 -4.19 12.97
C GLN A 11 -2.73 -2.92 13.82
N LYS A 12 -1.58 -2.51 14.35
CA LYS A 12 -1.49 -1.29 15.13
C LYS A 12 -1.80 -0.06 14.27
N TRP A 13 -1.29 -0.06 13.03
CA TRP A 13 -1.60 1.01 12.13
C TRP A 13 -3.10 1.11 11.88
N ALA A 14 -3.75 -0.02 11.66
CA ALA A 14 -5.18 -0.04 11.35
C ALA A 14 -6.04 0.42 12.53
N GLU A 15 -5.55 0.23 13.75
CA GLU A 15 -6.30 0.60 14.94
C GLU A 15 -6.15 2.05 15.35
N ARG A 16 -5.23 2.77 14.73
CA ARG A 16 -5.00 4.16 15.12
C ARG A 16 -6.12 5.08 14.69
N THR A 17 -6.46 6.00 15.58
CA THR A 17 -7.37 7.08 15.23
C THR A 17 -6.58 8.08 14.39
N GLY A 18 -7.19 8.54 13.29
CA GLY A 18 -6.50 9.50 12.42
C GLY A 18 -5.35 8.88 11.63
N ARG A 19 -5.41 7.58 11.39
CA ARG A 19 -4.34 6.91 10.64
C ARG A 19 -4.22 7.49 9.25
N LYS A 20 -2.99 7.47 8.75
CA LYS A 20 -2.67 7.97 7.43
C LYS A 20 -2.48 6.80 6.47
N PRO A 21 -2.54 7.04 5.15
CA PRO A 21 -2.15 6.01 4.20
C PRO A 21 -0.78 5.46 4.54
N LEU A 22 -0.63 4.15 4.45
CA LEU A 22 0.61 3.48 4.78
C LEU A 22 1.38 3.16 3.51
N VAL A 23 2.66 3.53 3.48
CA VAL A 23 3.52 3.24 2.34
C VAL A 23 4.49 2.13 2.74
N LEU A 24 4.35 0.97 2.10
CA LEU A 24 5.24 -0.16 2.31
C LEU A 24 6.42 -0.05 1.37
N ARG A 25 7.60 -0.02 1.93
CA ARG A 25 8.84 0.01 1.17
C ARG A 25 9.51 -1.34 1.23
N GLY A 26 10.18 -1.71 0.17
CA GLY A 26 10.92 -2.95 0.15
C GLY A 26 11.24 -3.36 -1.26
N ALA A 27 12.26 -4.18 -1.40
CA ALA A 27 12.66 -4.66 -2.71
C ALA A 27 11.61 -5.59 -3.31
N ARG A 28 11.72 -5.80 -4.60
CA ARG A 28 10.88 -6.76 -5.29
C ARG A 28 11.05 -8.14 -4.62
N GLN A 29 9.97 -8.89 -4.56
CA GLN A 29 10.00 -10.26 -4.03
C GLN A 29 10.24 -10.39 -2.53
N VAL A 30 10.03 -9.31 -1.78
CA VAL A 30 10.06 -9.45 -0.32
C VAL A 30 8.67 -9.75 0.25
N GLY A 31 7.69 -9.98 -0.62
CA GLY A 31 6.37 -10.43 -0.18
C GLY A 31 5.37 -9.36 0.20
N LYS A 32 5.57 -8.14 -0.31
CA LYS A 32 4.64 -7.04 0.02
C LYS A 32 3.19 -7.36 -0.35
N THR A 33 3.00 -7.84 -1.56
CA THR A 33 1.64 -8.15 -2.04
C THR A 33 1.00 -9.27 -1.23
N THR A 34 1.78 -10.31 -0.93
CA THR A 34 1.27 -11.44 -0.14
C THR A 34 0.90 -10.99 1.26
N LEU A 35 1.72 -10.14 1.86
CA LEU A 35 1.46 -9.63 3.20
C LEU A 35 0.15 -8.85 3.24
N VAL A 36 -0.03 -7.95 2.28
CA VAL A 36 -1.25 -7.13 2.25
C VAL A 36 -2.48 -7.99 1.96
N ASN A 37 -2.36 -8.95 1.06
CA ASN A 37 -3.48 -9.83 0.75
C ASN A 37 -3.90 -10.63 1.98
N GLU A 38 -2.95 -11.06 2.79
CA GLU A 38 -3.26 -11.76 4.03
C GLU A 38 -3.93 -10.82 5.03
N PHE A 39 -3.39 -9.62 5.16
CA PHE A 39 -3.95 -8.64 6.07
C PHE A 39 -5.35 -8.23 5.66
N ALA A 40 -5.64 -8.25 4.36
CA ALA A 40 -6.94 -7.86 3.82
C ALA A 40 -8.08 -8.76 4.30
N ARG A 41 -7.75 -9.94 4.80
CA ARG A 41 -8.78 -10.84 5.33
C ARG A 41 -9.50 -10.26 6.54
N ASN A 42 -8.93 -9.24 7.14
CA ASN A 42 -9.55 -8.59 8.28
C ASN A 42 -10.56 -7.51 7.88
N PHE A 43 -10.80 -7.36 6.59
CA PHE A 43 -11.66 -6.30 6.07
C PHE A 43 -12.84 -6.87 5.31
N GLU A 44 -13.97 -6.22 5.43
CA GLU A 44 -15.18 -6.61 4.71
C GLU A 44 -15.05 -6.37 3.22
N ASN A 45 -14.30 -5.32 2.85
CA ASN A 45 -14.10 -4.97 1.46
C ASN A 45 -12.61 -4.81 1.17
N TYR A 46 -12.18 -5.35 0.04
CA TYR A 46 -10.79 -5.26 -0.36
C TYR A 46 -10.71 -4.91 -1.83
N LEU A 47 -9.97 -3.85 -2.15
CA LEU A 47 -9.77 -3.41 -3.51
C LEU A 47 -8.27 -3.36 -3.78
N HIS A 48 -7.81 -4.18 -4.71
CA HIS A 48 -6.40 -4.26 -5.07
C HIS A 48 -6.19 -3.66 -6.45
N LEU A 49 -5.46 -2.56 -6.52
CA LEU A 49 -5.12 -1.90 -7.78
C LEU A 49 -3.62 -2.07 -8.02
N ASN A 50 -3.29 -2.65 -9.16
CA ASN A 50 -1.89 -2.87 -9.53
C ASN A 50 -1.56 -1.90 -10.67
N LEU A 51 -0.74 -0.90 -10.38
CA LEU A 51 -0.47 0.16 -11.34
C LEU A 51 0.52 -0.22 -12.44
N GLU A 52 0.92 -1.49 -12.48
CA GLU A 52 1.58 -2.02 -13.66
C GLU A 52 0.56 -2.32 -14.75
N ARG A 53 -0.71 -2.45 -14.36
CA ARG A 53 -1.78 -2.67 -15.33
C ARG A 53 -2.29 -1.33 -15.82
N GLU A 54 -2.41 -1.22 -17.12
CA GLU A 54 -2.83 0.02 -17.73
C GLU A 54 -4.22 0.46 -17.28
N GLU A 55 -5.14 -0.47 -17.17
CA GLU A 55 -6.50 -0.14 -16.75
C GLU A 55 -6.54 0.42 -15.32
N ASP A 56 -5.71 -0.10 -14.43
CA ASP A 56 -5.66 0.42 -13.07
C ASP A 56 -4.93 1.76 -13.02
N ALA A 57 -3.88 1.90 -13.80
CA ALA A 57 -3.14 3.17 -13.86
C ALA A 57 -4.01 4.30 -14.37
N ARG A 58 -4.87 4.02 -15.34
CA ARG A 58 -5.74 5.03 -15.91
C ARG A 58 -6.74 5.61 -14.91
N LEU A 59 -7.11 4.84 -13.89
CA LEU A 59 -8.01 5.33 -12.87
C LEU A 59 -7.47 6.60 -12.23
N PHE A 60 -6.19 6.63 -11.96
CA PHE A 60 -5.56 7.76 -11.31
C PHE A 60 -5.28 8.92 -12.24
N GLN A 61 -5.43 8.70 -13.53
CA GLN A 61 -5.21 9.74 -14.52
C GLN A 61 -6.50 10.38 -15.00
N SER A 62 -7.62 9.72 -14.74
CA SER A 62 -8.91 10.17 -15.25
C SER A 62 -9.56 11.28 -14.44
N THR A 63 -9.25 11.35 -13.16
CA THR A 63 -9.84 12.35 -12.28
C THR A 63 -8.91 12.61 -11.10
N ASP A 64 -9.05 13.78 -10.49
CA ASP A 64 -8.30 14.13 -9.29
C ASP A 64 -9.10 13.85 -8.03
N LYS A 65 -10.35 13.43 -8.18
CA LYS A 65 -11.21 13.20 -7.02
C LYS A 65 -11.14 11.75 -6.59
N VAL A 66 -10.61 11.55 -5.38
CA VAL A 66 -10.41 10.19 -4.88
C VAL A 66 -11.72 9.42 -4.71
N GLN A 67 -12.81 10.11 -4.39
CA GLN A 67 -14.10 9.45 -4.29
C GLN A 67 -14.53 8.88 -5.63
N GLU A 68 -14.27 9.60 -6.72
CA GLU A 68 -14.61 9.13 -8.06
C GLU A 68 -13.72 7.95 -8.46
N ILE A 69 -12.44 8.02 -8.10
CA ILE A 69 -11.53 6.93 -8.38
C ILE A 69 -12.06 5.65 -7.74
N MET A 70 -12.50 5.74 -6.48
CA MET A 70 -13.05 4.58 -5.78
C MET A 70 -14.31 4.05 -6.46
N LYS A 71 -15.20 4.94 -6.88
CA LYS A 71 -16.41 4.52 -7.56
C LYS A 71 -16.12 3.79 -8.86
N ILE A 72 -15.23 4.36 -9.66
CA ILE A 72 -14.88 3.77 -10.95
C ILE A 72 -14.16 2.45 -10.75
N ALA A 73 -13.26 2.38 -9.77
CA ALA A 73 -12.53 1.16 -9.48
C ALA A 73 -13.47 0.04 -9.06
N CYS A 74 -14.43 0.35 -8.19
CA CYS A 74 -15.41 -0.65 -7.77
C CYS A 74 -16.23 -1.13 -8.95
N PHE A 75 -16.60 -0.22 -9.84
CA PHE A 75 -17.38 -0.58 -11.01
C PHE A 75 -16.58 -1.50 -11.93
N GLN A 76 -15.32 -1.13 -12.21
CA GLN A 76 -14.47 -1.93 -13.08
C GLN A 76 -14.18 -3.31 -12.53
N LYS A 77 -14.00 -3.42 -11.22
CA LYS A 77 -13.68 -4.68 -10.57
C LYS A 77 -14.91 -5.47 -10.17
N ASN A 78 -16.07 -4.91 -10.47
CA ASN A 78 -17.35 -5.57 -10.15
C ASN A 78 -17.49 -5.84 -8.66
N ILE A 79 -17.07 -4.87 -7.86
CA ILE A 79 -17.12 -4.98 -6.40
C ILE A 79 -18.23 -4.12 -5.86
N LEU A 80 -19.11 -4.74 -5.08
CA LEU A 80 -20.16 -4.03 -4.39
C LEU A 80 -19.73 -3.88 -2.93
N LEU A 81 -19.50 -2.65 -2.51
CA LEU A 81 -19.04 -2.41 -1.16
C LEU A 81 -20.11 -2.76 -0.14
N ARG A 82 -19.71 -3.54 0.86
CA ARG A 82 -20.57 -3.92 1.96
C ARG A 82 -20.24 -3.04 3.16
N GLU A 83 -21.16 -3.03 4.11
CA GLU A 83 -20.93 -2.30 5.34
C GLU A 83 -19.72 -2.89 6.07
N GLY A 84 -18.90 -2.03 6.63
CA GLY A 84 -17.71 -2.47 7.32
C GLY A 84 -16.49 -1.72 6.82
N ARG A 85 -15.31 -2.28 7.12
CA ARG A 85 -14.05 -1.64 6.78
C ARG A 85 -13.64 -1.97 5.35
N THR A 86 -13.09 -0.99 4.68
CA THR A 86 -12.60 -1.15 3.30
C THR A 86 -11.11 -0.87 3.24
N LEU A 87 -10.38 -1.81 2.65
CA LEU A 87 -8.95 -1.65 2.41
C LEU A 87 -8.71 -1.44 0.93
N LEU A 88 -8.00 -0.36 0.61
CA LEU A 88 -7.53 -0.09 -0.74
C LEU A 88 -6.03 -0.33 -0.77
N PHE A 89 -5.59 -1.22 -1.63
CA PHE A 89 -4.18 -1.50 -1.81
C PHE A 89 -3.75 -1.03 -3.19
N ILE A 90 -2.83 -0.07 -3.23
CA ILE A 90 -2.29 0.48 -4.48
C ILE A 90 -0.88 -0.08 -4.65
N ASP A 91 -0.76 -1.09 -5.50
CA ASP A 91 0.50 -1.80 -5.72
C ASP A 91 1.27 -1.17 -6.87
N GLU A 92 2.60 -1.18 -6.77
CA GLU A 92 3.51 -0.59 -7.75
C GLU A 92 3.17 0.87 -8.04
N ILE A 93 2.99 1.62 -6.97
CA ILE A 93 2.51 2.99 -7.05
C ILE A 93 3.48 3.92 -7.80
N GLN A 94 4.77 3.55 -7.86
CA GLN A 94 5.75 4.39 -8.54
C GLN A 94 5.48 4.51 -10.04
N ASN A 95 4.67 3.61 -10.60
CA ASN A 95 4.37 3.65 -12.02
C ASN A 95 3.45 4.82 -12.39
N VAL A 96 2.76 5.39 -11.41
CA VAL A 96 1.87 6.52 -11.65
C VAL A 96 2.15 7.59 -10.59
N PRO A 97 3.04 8.55 -10.90
CA PRO A 97 3.38 9.59 -9.93
C PRO A 97 2.17 10.36 -9.41
N LYS A 98 1.15 10.52 -10.23
CA LYS A 98 -0.06 11.20 -9.79
C LYS A 98 -0.73 10.46 -8.64
N ALA A 99 -0.66 9.11 -8.62
CA ALA A 99 -1.24 8.34 -7.54
C ALA A 99 -0.52 8.64 -6.22
N VAL A 100 0.79 8.87 -6.28
CA VAL A 100 1.56 9.23 -5.10
C VAL A 100 1.04 10.55 -4.53
N ALA A 101 0.82 11.54 -5.39
CA ALA A 101 0.33 12.83 -4.96
C ALA A 101 -1.09 12.74 -4.40
N LEU A 102 -1.89 11.84 -4.93
CA LEU A 102 -3.29 11.70 -4.49
C LEU A 102 -3.43 11.02 -3.13
N LEU A 103 -2.36 10.42 -2.61
CA LEU A 103 -2.41 9.85 -1.25
C LEU A 103 -2.82 10.91 -0.23
N ARG A 104 -2.43 12.16 -0.46
CA ARG A 104 -2.81 13.25 0.41
C ARG A 104 -4.33 13.38 0.49
N TYR A 105 -5.00 13.24 -0.65
CA TYR A 105 -6.45 13.41 -0.71
C TYR A 105 -7.19 12.21 -0.17
N PHE A 106 -6.62 11.01 -0.26
CA PHE A 106 -7.20 9.87 0.42
C PHE A 106 -7.22 10.12 1.92
N TYR A 107 -6.15 10.71 2.44
CA TYR A 107 -6.08 11.02 3.86
C TYR A 107 -7.09 12.11 4.25
N GLU A 108 -7.15 13.17 3.45
CA GLU A 108 -7.97 14.33 3.80
C GLU A 108 -9.45 14.12 3.52
N ASP A 109 -9.78 13.49 2.41
CA ASP A 109 -11.14 13.38 1.94
C ASP A 109 -11.83 12.06 2.26
N MET A 110 -11.07 11.01 2.50
CA MET A 110 -11.61 9.69 2.79
C MET A 110 -10.91 9.07 4.01
N PRO A 111 -11.01 9.70 5.16
CA PRO A 111 -10.26 9.25 6.34
C PRO A 111 -10.68 7.87 6.86
N ASP A 112 -11.88 7.43 6.53
CA ASP A 112 -12.34 6.12 6.95
C ASP A 112 -11.83 4.98 6.09
N LEU A 113 -11.28 5.31 4.92
CA LEU A 113 -10.74 4.32 4.04
C LEU A 113 -9.34 3.91 4.51
N TYR A 114 -9.07 2.61 4.53
CA TYR A 114 -7.76 2.10 4.87
C TYR A 114 -6.96 2.01 3.57
N VAL A 115 -5.87 2.74 3.49
CA VAL A 115 -5.08 2.79 2.26
C VAL A 115 -3.66 2.30 2.52
N ILE A 116 -3.22 1.32 1.74
CA ILE A 116 -1.84 0.85 1.76
C ILE A 116 -1.32 0.99 0.34
N ALA A 117 -0.17 1.64 0.20
CA ALA A 117 0.51 1.75 -1.08
C ALA A 117 1.85 1.01 -0.98
N ALA A 118 2.26 0.40 -2.06
CA ALA A 118 3.51 -0.32 -2.08
C ALA A 118 4.22 -0.12 -3.41
N GLY A 119 5.53 -0.30 -3.39
CA GLY A 119 6.31 -0.24 -4.60
C GLY A 119 7.68 -0.83 -4.39
N SER A 120 8.23 -1.41 -5.43
CA SER A 120 9.54 -2.03 -5.38
C SER A 120 10.66 -1.08 -5.81
N ARG A 121 10.31 0.03 -6.43
CA ARG A 121 11.28 1.00 -6.92
C ARG A 121 10.92 2.41 -6.50
N LEU A 122 10.58 2.58 -5.22
CA LEU A 122 10.18 3.90 -4.74
C LEU A 122 11.30 4.93 -4.82
N GLN A 123 12.55 4.48 -4.80
CA GLN A 123 13.67 5.39 -4.92
C GLN A 123 13.72 6.10 -6.28
N SER A 124 13.15 5.49 -7.31
CA SER A 124 13.14 6.13 -8.61
C SER A 124 12.31 7.41 -8.60
N LEU A 125 11.34 7.48 -7.71
CA LEU A 125 10.52 8.69 -7.59
C LEU A 125 11.34 9.86 -7.09
N LEU A 126 12.32 9.61 -6.23
CA LEU A 126 13.18 10.66 -5.73
C LEU A 126 14.02 11.24 -6.85
N LYS A 127 14.46 10.41 -7.78
CA LYS A 127 15.23 10.87 -8.92
C LYS A 127 14.40 11.76 -9.82
N GLU A 128 13.10 11.51 -9.88
CA GLU A 128 12.19 12.31 -10.66
C GLU A 128 11.65 13.49 -9.88
N ARG A 129 12.18 13.71 -8.69
CA ARG A 129 11.76 14.78 -7.79
C ARG A 129 10.31 14.67 -7.36
N ILE A 130 9.81 13.46 -7.33
CA ILE A 130 8.46 13.19 -6.86
C ILE A 130 8.58 12.70 -5.43
N SER A 131 7.86 13.32 -4.52
CA SER A 131 7.90 12.94 -3.13
C SER A 131 6.51 12.63 -2.62
N PHE A 132 6.46 11.79 -1.59
CA PHE A 132 5.21 11.51 -0.92
C PHE A 132 4.78 12.71 -0.10
N PRO A 133 3.47 12.95 0.05
CA PRO A 133 2.98 14.12 0.77
C PRO A 133 3.44 14.12 2.24
N VAL A 134 4.15 15.17 2.62
CA VAL A 134 4.69 15.29 3.98
C VAL A 134 3.55 15.36 4.99
N GLY A 135 3.64 14.54 6.03
CA GLY A 135 2.64 14.54 7.08
C GLY A 135 1.32 13.89 6.71
N ARG A 136 1.21 13.36 5.50
CA ARG A 136 -0.02 12.73 5.01
C ARG A 136 0.12 11.23 4.81
N VAL A 137 1.30 10.68 5.06
CA VAL A 137 1.53 9.23 4.92
C VAL A 137 2.40 8.74 6.07
N GLU A 138 2.35 7.44 6.31
CA GLU A 138 3.25 6.75 7.23
C GLU A 138 4.04 5.75 6.43
N TYR A 139 5.21 5.36 6.93
CA TYR A 139 6.06 4.42 6.22
C TYR A 139 6.32 3.17 7.04
N MET A 140 6.44 2.05 6.34
CA MET A 140 6.85 0.79 6.97
C MET A 140 7.83 0.11 6.03
N GLN A 141 8.98 -0.26 6.56
CA GLN A 141 10.02 -0.90 5.77
C GLN A 141 9.91 -2.41 5.89
N LEU A 142 9.78 -3.07 4.74
CA LEU A 142 9.78 -4.52 4.70
C LEU A 142 11.10 -4.93 4.07
N SER A 143 12.00 -5.50 4.85
CA SER A 143 13.31 -5.86 4.36
C SER A 143 13.35 -7.34 4.00
N PRO A 144 14.28 -7.74 3.13
CA PRO A 144 14.45 -9.16 2.82
C PRO A 144 14.72 -9.97 4.08
N CYS A 145 15.34 -9.36 5.06
CA CYS A 145 15.63 -10.00 6.33
C CYS A 145 14.38 -10.46 7.03
N THR A 146 13.32 -9.70 6.89
CA THR A 146 12.05 -10.03 7.52
C THR A 146 11.55 -11.40 7.10
N CYS A 147 11.75 -11.74 5.83
CA CYS A 147 11.34 -13.04 5.32
C CYS A 147 12.39 -14.10 5.53
N LEU A 148 13.65 -13.72 5.43
CA LEU A 148 14.75 -14.66 5.53
C LEU A 148 14.99 -15.21 6.92
N LEU A 149 14.56 -14.47 7.93
CA LEU A 149 14.71 -14.90 9.29
C LEU A 149 14.05 -16.25 9.58
N TYR A 150 13.07 -16.59 8.79
CA TYR A 150 12.39 -17.86 8.97
C TYR A 150 13.09 -19.01 8.29
N THR A 151 14.03 -18.73 7.40
CA THR A 151 14.67 -19.76 6.64
C THR A 151 16.06 -20.10 7.15
N SER A 152 16.71 -19.14 7.79
CA SER A 152 18.07 -19.36 8.24
C SER A 152 18.51 -18.30 9.20
N ASP A 153 19.13 -18.74 10.29
CA ASP A 153 19.72 -17.81 11.23
C ASP A 153 20.92 -17.14 10.62
N ALA A 154 21.56 -17.80 9.71
CA ALA A 154 22.74 -17.26 9.09
C ALA A 154 22.43 -16.04 8.27
N ALA A 155 21.19 -15.88 7.92
CA ALA A 155 20.80 -14.73 7.15
C ALA A 155 21.08 -13.45 7.93
N ASP A 156 21.13 -13.55 9.23
CA ASP A 156 21.43 -12.40 10.04
C ASP A 156 22.73 -11.76 9.68
N ASP A 157 23.70 -12.57 9.34
CA ASP A 157 25.00 -12.04 9.00
C ASP A 157 24.96 -11.25 7.73
N LEU A 158 24.15 -11.70 6.80
CA LEU A 158 24.04 -11.02 5.54
C LEU A 158 23.39 -9.71 5.72
N ILE A 159 22.55 -9.69 6.70
CA ILE A 159 21.81 -8.57 6.91
C ILE A 159 22.51 -7.51 7.56
N GLY A 160 23.33 -7.86 8.41
CA GLY A 160 24.11 -6.88 9.06
C GLY A 160 24.64 -5.89 8.08
N VAL A 161 24.45 -6.20 6.92
CA VAL A 161 24.89 -5.35 5.85
C VAL A 161 23.95 -4.23 5.59
#